data_6c6fb403ec20911355118210e23e0d19
#
_entry.id   6c6fb403ec20911355118210e23e0d19
#
_cell.length_a   1.000
_cell.length_b   1.000
_cell.length_c   1.000
_cell.angle_alpha   90.00
_cell.angle_beta   90.00
_cell.angle_gamma   90.00
#
_symmetry.space_group_name_H-M   'P 1'
#
loop_
_entity.id
_entity.type
_entity.pdbx_description
1 polymer ?
#
loop_
_entity_poly.entity_id
_entity_poly.type
_entity_poly.pdbx_seq_one_letter_code
_entity_poly.pdbx_strand_id
1 'polypeptide(L)'
;MKFEVLCRNLLEYMDLNQSKQHELNDIIQKYSTYLQINVDVLSTSGTGEPILKLANLRAKKDSPKGIGSEFMKELCKWADQYRITLILQTASKGDFDKKTPYKQTSSTDRLKKFYSRFGFVSNYGKRSYRSDLSGNMHRNPKA
;
A
#
# COMPACT_ATOMS: atom_id res chain seq x y z
N MET A 1 -29.21 -23.92 -2.38
CA MET A 1 -29.22 -22.55 -2.92
C MET A 1 -29.63 -22.61 -4.38
N LYS A 2 -30.54 -21.74 -4.79
CA LYS A 2 -30.94 -21.67 -6.19
C LYS A 2 -29.80 -21.04 -7.01
N PHE A 3 -29.64 -21.51 -8.24
CA PHE A 3 -28.59 -21.03 -9.15
C PHE A 3 -28.63 -19.51 -9.36
N GLU A 4 -29.83 -18.93 -9.47
CA GLU A 4 -30.01 -17.49 -9.65
C GLU A 4 -29.43 -16.67 -8.49
N VAL A 5 -29.63 -17.12 -7.24
CA VAL A 5 -29.10 -16.45 -6.06
C VAL A 5 -27.56 -16.52 -6.05
N LEU A 6 -27.00 -17.67 -6.42
CA LEU A 6 -25.56 -17.85 -6.50
C LEU A 6 -24.94 -16.91 -7.54
N CYS A 7 -25.54 -16.78 -8.72
CA CYS A 7 -25.06 -15.87 -9.76
C CYS A 7 -25.12 -14.41 -9.32
N ARG A 8 -26.20 -14.02 -8.65
CA ARG A 8 -26.35 -12.65 -8.12
C ARG A 8 -25.25 -12.32 -7.12
N ASN A 9 -24.98 -13.21 -6.16
CA ASN A 9 -23.94 -13.03 -5.16
C ASN A 9 -22.55 -12.91 -5.80
N LEU A 10 -22.27 -13.71 -6.83
CA LEU A 10 -21.03 -13.66 -7.55
C LEU A 10 -20.85 -12.33 -8.28
N LEU A 11 -21.90 -11.83 -8.94
CA LEU A 11 -21.87 -10.53 -9.62
C LEU A 11 -21.62 -9.38 -8.66
N GLU A 12 -22.29 -9.38 -7.51
CA GLU A 12 -22.06 -8.36 -6.46
C GLU A 12 -20.63 -8.38 -5.96
N TYR A 13 -20.05 -9.57 -5.76
CA TYR A 13 -18.66 -9.71 -5.36
C TYR A 13 -17.70 -9.17 -6.43
N MET A 14 -17.93 -9.45 -7.69
CA MET A 14 -17.12 -8.96 -8.82
C MET A 14 -17.19 -7.44 -8.92
N ASP A 15 -18.38 -6.86 -8.78
CA ASP A 15 -18.57 -5.39 -8.80
C ASP A 15 -17.79 -4.72 -7.68
N LEU A 16 -17.81 -5.28 -6.47
CA LEU A 16 -17.07 -4.75 -5.34
C LEU A 16 -15.55 -4.78 -5.59
N ASN A 17 -15.04 -5.87 -6.15
CA ASN A 17 -13.62 -5.98 -6.49
C ASN A 17 -13.20 -4.99 -7.58
N GLN A 18 -14.03 -4.78 -8.58
CA GLN A 18 -13.79 -3.78 -9.62
C GLN A 18 -13.79 -2.37 -9.03
N SER A 19 -14.70 -2.06 -8.12
CA SER A 19 -14.77 -0.77 -7.46
C SER A 19 -13.52 -0.49 -6.62
N LYS A 20 -13.04 -1.48 -5.87
CA LYS A 20 -11.80 -1.37 -5.10
C LYS A 20 -10.61 -1.03 -5.99
N GLN A 21 -10.46 -1.80 -7.06
CA GLN A 21 -9.33 -1.63 -7.99
C GLN A 21 -9.41 -0.29 -8.72
N HIS A 22 -10.60 0.11 -9.12
CA HIS A 22 -10.82 1.37 -9.81
C HIS A 22 -10.46 2.56 -8.91
N GLU A 23 -10.92 2.56 -7.67
CA GLU A 23 -10.59 3.60 -6.70
C GLU A 23 -9.08 3.66 -6.42
N LEU A 24 -8.43 2.50 -6.29
CA LEU A 24 -6.98 2.44 -6.11
C LEU A 24 -6.24 3.04 -7.30
N ASN A 25 -6.67 2.68 -8.52
CA ASN A 25 -6.06 3.21 -9.74
C ASN A 25 -6.23 4.73 -9.82
N ASP A 26 -7.38 5.26 -9.44
CA ASP A 26 -7.64 6.70 -9.42
C ASP A 26 -6.70 7.43 -8.44
N ILE A 27 -6.52 6.86 -7.24
CA ILE A 27 -5.59 7.42 -6.25
C ILE A 27 -4.16 7.44 -6.80
N ILE A 28 -3.71 6.33 -7.37
CA ILE A 28 -2.36 6.22 -7.94
C ILE A 28 -2.17 7.22 -9.08
N GLN A 29 -3.14 7.31 -9.98
CA GLN A 29 -3.08 8.22 -11.12
C GLN A 29 -3.04 9.68 -10.69
N LYS A 30 -3.82 10.04 -9.69
CA LYS A 30 -3.85 11.41 -9.14
C LYS A 30 -2.48 11.89 -8.67
N TYR A 31 -1.70 11.01 -8.06
CA TYR A 31 -0.39 11.35 -7.50
C TYR A 31 0.79 11.00 -8.41
N SER A 32 0.57 10.30 -9.51
CA SER A 32 1.67 9.83 -10.37
C SER A 32 2.42 10.95 -11.08
N THR A 33 1.85 12.16 -11.15
CA THR A 33 2.54 13.33 -11.65
C THR A 33 3.73 13.73 -10.78
N TYR A 34 3.61 13.54 -9.47
CA TYR A 34 4.61 13.95 -8.49
C TYR A 34 5.34 12.78 -7.82
N LEU A 35 4.77 11.59 -7.87
CA LEU A 35 5.30 10.43 -7.18
C LEU A 35 5.49 9.27 -8.15
N GLN A 36 6.55 8.52 -7.95
CA GLN A 36 6.67 7.18 -8.53
C GLN A 36 6.02 6.22 -7.54
N ILE A 37 4.98 5.52 -7.98
CA ILE A 37 4.21 4.60 -7.14
C ILE A 37 4.15 3.26 -7.85
N ASN A 38 4.69 2.22 -7.22
CA ASN A 38 4.60 0.86 -7.73
C ASN A 38 3.93 -0.01 -6.68
N VAL A 39 2.82 -0.62 -7.06
CA VAL A 39 2.09 -1.56 -6.20
C VAL A 39 1.99 -2.89 -6.92
N ASP A 40 2.00 -3.97 -6.14
CA ASP A 40 1.74 -5.30 -6.67
C ASP A 40 0.23 -5.51 -6.80
N VAL A 41 -0.16 -6.52 -7.57
CA VAL A 41 -1.56 -6.89 -7.73
C VAL A 41 -2.14 -7.27 -6.37
N LEU A 42 -3.40 -6.88 -6.12
CA LEU A 42 -4.12 -7.32 -4.92
C LEU A 42 -4.09 -8.84 -4.82
N SER A 43 -3.73 -9.33 -3.65
CA SER A 43 -3.62 -10.76 -3.40
C SER A 43 -4.21 -11.09 -2.03
N THR A 44 -4.09 -12.33 -1.60
CA THR A 44 -4.51 -12.75 -0.26
C THR A 44 -3.30 -13.28 0.51
N SER A 45 -3.30 -13.03 1.82
CA SER A 45 -2.29 -13.58 2.72
C SER A 45 -2.53 -15.09 2.92
N GLY A 46 -1.60 -15.75 3.60
CA GLY A 46 -1.75 -17.16 3.97
C GLY A 46 -2.97 -17.44 4.84
N THR A 47 -3.51 -16.43 5.52
CA THR A 47 -4.71 -16.54 6.36
C THR A 47 -5.99 -16.11 5.62
N GLY A 48 -5.90 -15.77 4.33
CA GLY A 48 -7.05 -15.38 3.52
C GLY A 48 -7.41 -13.90 3.56
N GLU A 49 -6.62 -13.06 4.21
CA GLU A 49 -6.85 -11.62 4.27
C GLU A 49 -6.41 -10.94 2.95
N PRO A 50 -7.18 -9.94 2.46
CA PRO A 50 -6.72 -9.19 1.29
C PRO A 50 -5.52 -8.32 1.66
N ILE A 51 -4.50 -8.34 0.81
CA ILE A 51 -3.26 -7.58 1.02
C ILE A 51 -2.90 -6.81 -0.24
N LEU A 52 -2.27 -5.65 -0.04
CA LEU A 52 -1.67 -4.86 -1.11
C LEU A 52 -0.25 -4.52 -0.70
N LYS A 53 0.71 -4.82 -1.57
CA LYS A 53 2.11 -4.51 -1.35
C LYS A 53 2.49 -3.24 -2.08
N LEU A 54 3.00 -2.26 -1.34
CA LEU A 54 3.61 -1.07 -1.91
C LEU A 54 5.10 -1.35 -2.10
N ALA A 55 5.48 -1.58 -3.36
CA ALA A 55 6.84 -1.99 -3.69
C ALA A 55 7.79 -0.78 -3.78
N ASN A 56 7.28 0.38 -4.17
CA ASN A 56 8.10 1.57 -4.33
C ASN A 56 7.25 2.82 -4.20
N LEU A 57 7.78 3.80 -3.47
CA LEU A 57 7.19 5.14 -3.35
C LEU A 57 8.34 6.15 -3.30
N ARG A 58 8.45 6.99 -4.34
CA ARG A 58 9.47 8.02 -4.41
C ARG A 58 8.88 9.33 -4.93
N ALA A 59 9.28 10.44 -4.31
CA ALA A 59 8.90 11.76 -4.77
C ALA A 59 9.87 12.24 -5.85
N LYS A 60 9.32 12.88 -6.90
CA LYS A 60 10.11 13.57 -7.90
C LYS A 60 10.76 14.82 -7.27
N LYS A 61 11.92 15.25 -7.79
CA LYS A 61 12.70 16.34 -7.20
C LYS A 61 11.94 17.67 -7.10
N ASP A 62 11.04 17.93 -8.03
CA ASP A 62 10.26 19.16 -8.10
C ASP A 62 8.85 19.03 -7.51
N SER A 63 8.57 17.92 -6.82
CA SER A 63 7.25 17.70 -6.25
C SER A 63 6.99 18.59 -5.04
N PRO A 64 5.72 18.94 -4.77
CA PRO A 64 5.36 19.71 -3.58
C PRO A 64 5.75 18.99 -2.29
N LYS A 65 6.13 19.77 -1.28
CA LYS A 65 6.44 19.22 0.04
C LYS A 65 5.18 18.60 0.65
N GLY A 66 5.30 17.40 1.20
CA GLY A 66 4.19 16.71 1.86
C GLY A 66 3.29 15.90 0.93
N ILE A 67 3.62 15.82 -0.35
CA ILE A 67 2.78 15.07 -1.32
C ILE A 67 2.74 13.58 -0.99
N GLY A 68 3.84 13.01 -0.51
CA GLY A 68 3.88 11.60 -0.09
C GLY A 68 2.96 11.33 1.08
N SER A 69 2.87 12.27 2.03
CA SER A 69 1.95 12.15 3.17
C SER A 69 0.50 12.21 2.74
N GLU A 70 0.16 13.08 1.79
CA GLU A 70 -1.20 13.16 1.24
C GLU A 70 -1.60 11.86 0.55
N PHE A 71 -0.70 11.31 -0.27
CA PHE A 71 -0.93 10.01 -0.91
C PHE A 71 -1.16 8.91 0.12
N MET A 72 -0.31 8.84 1.14
CA MET A 72 -0.43 7.81 2.17
C MET A 72 -1.74 7.91 2.96
N LYS A 73 -2.20 9.13 3.24
CA LYS A 73 -3.50 9.32 3.89
C LYS A 73 -4.64 8.77 3.06
N GLU A 74 -4.66 9.04 1.76
CA GLU A 74 -5.71 8.54 0.87
C GLU A 74 -5.62 7.02 0.71
N LEU A 75 -4.40 6.49 0.57
CA LEU A 75 -4.19 5.04 0.45
C LEU A 75 -4.66 4.31 1.71
N CYS A 76 -4.33 4.84 2.89
CA CYS A 76 -4.74 4.24 4.15
C CYS A 76 -6.26 4.29 4.34
N LYS A 77 -6.90 5.38 3.94
CA LYS A 77 -8.35 5.52 3.97
C LYS A 77 -9.02 4.47 3.09
N TRP A 78 -8.51 4.29 1.88
CA TRP A 78 -8.97 3.25 0.95
C TRP A 78 -8.79 1.86 1.54
N ALA A 79 -7.64 1.57 2.14
CA ALA A 79 -7.36 0.27 2.75
C ALA A 79 -8.28 -0.01 3.93
N ASP A 80 -8.58 1.00 4.75
CA ASP A 80 -9.51 0.84 5.87
C ASP A 80 -10.93 0.59 5.38
N GLN A 81 -11.35 1.28 4.33
CA GLN A 81 -12.69 1.13 3.75
C GLN A 81 -12.93 -0.30 3.26
N TYR A 82 -11.93 -0.90 2.64
CA TYR A 82 -12.03 -2.26 2.07
C TYR A 82 -11.36 -3.33 2.93
N ARG A 83 -10.91 -2.98 4.13
CA ARG A 83 -10.28 -3.89 5.10
C ARG A 83 -9.06 -4.60 4.53
N ILE A 84 -8.19 -3.84 3.91
CA ILE A 84 -6.99 -4.36 3.25
C ILE A 84 -5.77 -4.11 4.13
N THR A 85 -4.96 -5.14 4.34
CA THR A 85 -3.66 -5.01 5.00
C THR A 85 -2.65 -4.51 3.99
N LEU A 86 -1.98 -3.42 4.31
CA LEU A 86 -0.92 -2.87 3.48
C LEU A 86 0.43 -3.43 3.92
N ILE A 87 1.25 -3.79 2.95
CA ILE A 87 2.62 -4.26 3.17
C ILE A 87 3.54 -3.33 2.44
N LEU A 88 4.70 -3.03 3.02
CA LEU A 88 5.71 -2.27 2.31
C LEU A 88 7.10 -2.83 2.58
N GLN A 89 7.99 -2.55 1.62
CA GLN A 89 9.40 -2.84 1.71
C GLN A 89 10.14 -1.51 1.80
N THR A 90 10.82 -1.27 2.93
CA THR A 90 11.62 -0.05 3.06
C THR A 90 12.84 -0.14 2.15
N ALA A 91 13.31 1.02 1.66
CA ALA A 91 14.46 1.09 0.77
C ALA A 91 15.71 0.49 1.42
N SER A 92 16.52 -0.20 0.62
CA SER A 92 17.84 -0.68 1.01
C SER A 92 18.90 0.32 0.59
N LYS A 93 20.17 0.06 1.00
CA LYS A 93 21.30 0.91 0.60
C LYS A 93 21.46 1.01 -0.92
N GLY A 94 21.11 -0.04 -1.67
CA GLY A 94 21.19 -0.04 -3.13
C GLY A 94 20.20 0.88 -3.82
N ASP A 95 19.20 1.37 -3.10
CA ASP A 95 18.18 2.26 -3.66
C ASP A 95 18.58 3.74 -3.60
N PHE A 96 19.78 4.07 -3.11
CA PHE A 96 20.26 5.45 -2.98
C PHE A 96 21.06 5.87 -4.22
N ASP A 97 20.47 5.79 -5.40
CA ASP A 97 21.12 6.22 -6.64
C ASP A 97 21.05 7.74 -6.79
N LYS A 98 22.21 8.38 -6.98
CA LYS A 98 22.34 9.84 -7.09
C LYS A 98 21.91 10.40 -8.45
N LYS A 99 21.77 9.56 -9.47
CA LYS A 99 21.49 9.99 -10.86
C LYS A 99 20.01 9.91 -11.26
N THR A 100 19.12 9.60 -10.33
CA THR A 100 17.70 9.47 -10.62
C THR A 100 16.99 10.84 -10.60
N PRO A 101 15.91 11.03 -11.40
CA PRO A 101 15.10 12.25 -11.35
C PRO A 101 14.26 12.36 -10.07
N TYR A 102 14.29 11.35 -9.21
CA TYR A 102 13.55 11.35 -7.96
C TYR A 102 14.40 11.86 -6.81
N LYS A 103 13.74 12.33 -5.75
CA LYS A 103 14.43 12.72 -4.52
C LYS A 103 15.18 11.52 -3.97
N GLN A 104 16.37 11.76 -3.40
CA GLN A 104 17.10 10.70 -2.75
C GLN A 104 16.26 10.07 -1.64
N THR A 105 16.30 8.76 -1.57
CA THR A 105 15.61 8.02 -0.52
C THR A 105 16.22 8.38 0.83
N SER A 106 15.39 8.69 1.80
CA SER A 106 15.82 8.93 3.17
C SER A 106 16.42 7.65 3.77
N SER A 107 17.18 7.80 4.85
CA SER A 107 17.70 6.64 5.57
C SER A 107 16.56 5.68 5.96
N THR A 108 16.89 4.42 6.16
CA THR A 108 15.89 3.40 6.55
C THR A 108 15.14 3.82 7.81
N ASP A 109 15.82 4.42 8.80
CA ASP A 109 15.18 4.86 10.03
C ASP A 109 14.17 5.99 9.79
N ARG A 110 14.49 6.93 8.91
CA ARG A 110 13.55 8.01 8.55
C ARG A 110 12.32 7.47 7.84
N LEU A 111 12.51 6.50 6.94
CA LEU A 111 11.40 5.86 6.23
C LEU A 111 10.50 5.12 7.21
N LYS A 112 11.06 4.39 8.17
CA LYS A 112 10.27 3.70 9.19
C LYS A 112 9.47 4.69 10.03
N LYS A 113 10.07 5.81 10.42
CA LYS A 113 9.35 6.87 11.15
C LYS A 113 8.23 7.47 10.32
N PHE A 114 8.49 7.73 9.04
CA PHE A 114 7.49 8.26 8.12
C PHE A 114 6.28 7.33 8.05
N TYR A 115 6.50 6.06 7.78
CA TYR A 115 5.42 5.10 7.65
C TYR A 115 4.71 4.81 8.99
N SER A 116 5.42 4.88 10.10
CA SER A 116 4.82 4.68 11.43
C SER A 116 3.72 5.69 11.74
N ARG A 117 3.80 6.89 11.17
CA ARG A 117 2.75 7.92 11.33
C ARG A 117 1.39 7.47 10.77
N PHE A 118 1.41 6.54 9.82
CA PHE A 118 0.20 6.04 9.18
C PHE A 118 -0.26 4.71 9.75
N GLY A 119 0.36 4.25 10.83
CA GLY A 119 -0.03 3.03 11.51
C GLY A 119 0.74 1.79 11.08
N PHE A 120 1.79 1.94 10.27
CA PHE A 120 2.65 0.82 9.92
C PHE A 120 3.53 0.42 11.11
N VAL A 121 3.71 -0.88 11.27
CA VAL A 121 4.56 -1.46 12.31
C VAL A 121 5.60 -2.37 11.66
N SER A 122 6.75 -2.52 12.34
CA SER A 122 7.81 -3.38 11.84
C SER A 122 7.37 -4.84 11.83
N ASN A 123 7.60 -5.53 10.71
CA ASN A 123 7.28 -6.95 10.61
C ASN A 123 8.30 -7.83 11.35
N TYR A 124 9.39 -7.26 11.83
CA TYR A 124 10.42 -7.98 12.58
C TYR A 124 10.31 -7.80 14.10
N GLY A 125 9.33 -7.02 14.58
CA GLY A 125 9.10 -6.83 16.00
C GLY A 125 8.46 -8.07 16.64
N LYS A 126 8.86 -8.42 17.87
CA LYS A 126 8.35 -9.62 18.56
C LYS A 126 6.83 -9.62 18.72
N ARG A 127 6.21 -8.44 18.86
CA ARG A 127 4.75 -8.31 19.07
C ARG A 127 3.97 -8.12 17.78
N SER A 128 4.66 -7.73 16.70
CA SER A 128 4.01 -7.37 15.43
C SER A 128 4.38 -8.31 14.29
N TYR A 129 5.18 -9.36 14.57
CA TYR A 129 5.63 -10.28 13.53
C TYR A 129 4.47 -11.08 12.96
N ARG A 130 4.41 -11.09 11.63
CA ARG A 130 3.45 -11.90 10.88
C ARG A 130 4.20 -12.70 9.82
N SER A 131 4.26 -14.01 10.02
CA SER A 131 4.96 -14.93 9.10
C SER A 131 4.26 -15.09 7.75
N ASP A 132 2.96 -14.74 7.68
CA ASP A 132 2.16 -14.82 6.47
C ASP A 132 2.34 -13.62 5.53
N LEU A 133 3.10 -12.60 5.96
CA LEU A 133 3.33 -11.39 5.17
C LEU A 133 4.79 -11.27 4.78
N SER A 134 5.04 -10.86 3.54
CA SER A 134 6.37 -10.49 3.08
C SER A 134 6.58 -8.98 3.30
N GLY A 135 7.86 -8.54 3.32
CA GLY A 135 8.18 -7.12 3.47
C GLY A 135 8.60 -6.74 4.88
N ASN A 136 9.03 -5.50 5.05
CA ASN A 136 9.60 -4.99 6.30
C ASN A 136 8.57 -4.47 7.28
N MET A 137 7.48 -3.93 6.77
CA MET A 137 6.43 -3.32 7.58
C MET A 137 5.06 -3.71 7.05
N HIS A 138 4.09 -3.65 7.93
CA HIS A 138 2.70 -3.86 7.55
C HIS A 138 1.78 -2.93 8.35
N ARG A 139 0.58 -2.74 7.82
CA ARG A 139 -0.46 -1.96 8.47
C ARG A 139 -1.78 -2.71 8.33
N ASN A 140 -2.34 -3.12 9.46
CA ASN A 140 -3.66 -3.73 9.48
C ASN A 140 -4.73 -2.66 9.27
N PRO A 141 -5.86 -3.00 8.62
CA PRO A 141 -6.93 -2.03 8.44
C PRO A 141 -7.53 -1.65 9.79
N LYS A 142 -7.89 -0.39 9.93
CA LYS A 142 -8.60 0.10 11.12
C LYS A 142 -10.09 -0.09 10.94
N ALA A 143 -10.75 -0.45 12.01
CA ALA A 143 -12.19 -0.64 12.03
C ALA A 143 -12.94 0.69 11.83
#